data_2fe16c9d9f62839ef46e2bbb1c689158
#
_entry.id   2fe16c9d9f62839ef46e2bbb1c689158
#
_cell.length_a   1.000
_cell.length_b   1.000
_cell.length_c   1.000
_cell.angle_alpha   90.00
_cell.angle_beta   90.00
_cell.angle_gamma   90.00
#
_symmetry.space_group_name_H-M   'P 1'
#
loop_
_entity.id
_entity.type
_entity.pdbx_description
1 polymer ?
#
loop_
_entity_poly.entity_id
_entity_poly.type
_entity_poly.pdbx_seq_one_letter_code
_entity_poly.pdbx_strand_id
1 'polypeptide(L)'
;MTPAPTNTPTAAVPTMFGCVSHSPLIAIRPKAPPQEAEILAHCEAFRAQVEAFRPDRILFFTNNHFAGFHYANMPAYCVGTRAFAVPDLGGAAGEIPVPSADSIALIEHLRSEGFDPGISYRMSLYHAVSQPLVRLIGAIDRYPLIPLFISVFTPPLMRFQRSRLIGEAVGRWIAAGAAAGTRT
;
A
#
# COMPACT_ATOMS: atom_id res chain seq x y z
N MET A 1 0.56 42.47 26.66
CA MET A 1 -0.10 41.72 25.56
C MET A 1 1.01 41.03 24.78
N THR A 2 1.15 39.72 24.93
CA THR A 2 2.10 38.89 24.18
C THR A 2 1.48 38.62 22.80
N PRO A 3 2.17 38.88 21.67
CA PRO A 3 1.61 38.58 20.35
C PRO A 3 1.37 37.07 20.22
N ALA A 4 0.21 36.73 19.67
CA ALA A 4 -0.12 35.34 19.35
C ALA A 4 0.90 34.77 18.34
N PRO A 5 1.29 33.49 18.44
CA PRO A 5 2.21 32.90 17.49
C PRO A 5 1.58 32.91 16.10
N THR A 6 2.25 33.58 15.16
CA THR A 6 1.90 33.53 13.73
C THR A 6 2.17 32.15 13.22
N ASN A 7 1.10 31.33 13.07
CA ASN A 7 1.17 30.04 12.46
C ASN A 7 1.41 30.23 10.96
N THR A 8 2.66 30.28 10.54
CA THR A 8 3.03 30.25 9.11
C THR A 8 2.61 28.87 8.59
N PRO A 9 1.77 28.77 7.56
CA PRO A 9 1.41 27.47 6.99
C PRO A 9 2.67 26.76 6.53
N THR A 10 2.96 25.60 7.12
CA THR A 10 4.03 24.75 6.64
C THR A 10 3.68 24.31 5.21
N ALA A 11 4.58 24.51 4.25
CA ALA A 11 4.36 24.06 2.88
C ALA A 11 4.08 22.54 2.91
N ALA A 12 3.03 22.10 2.21
CA ALA A 12 2.69 20.69 2.10
C ALA A 12 3.88 19.91 1.54
N VAL A 13 4.21 18.77 2.15
CA VAL A 13 5.26 17.89 1.63
C VAL A 13 4.77 17.16 0.38
N PRO A 14 5.67 16.76 -0.54
CA PRO A 14 5.26 16.05 -1.74
C PRO A 14 4.70 14.67 -1.41
N THR A 15 3.87 14.14 -2.31
CA THR A 15 3.40 12.74 -2.34
C THR A 15 4.06 12.04 -3.52
N MET A 16 4.45 10.76 -3.34
CA MET A 16 5.01 9.94 -4.41
C MET A 16 4.00 8.83 -4.77
N PHE A 17 3.82 8.59 -6.07
CA PHE A 17 2.96 7.53 -6.58
C PHE A 17 3.74 6.60 -7.49
N GLY A 18 3.57 5.28 -7.31
CA GLY A 18 4.18 4.25 -8.14
C GLY A 18 3.23 3.10 -8.42
N CYS A 19 3.39 2.48 -9.57
CA CYS A 19 2.69 1.27 -9.96
C CYS A 19 3.68 0.22 -10.43
N VAL A 20 3.41 -1.05 -10.09
CA VAL A 20 4.24 -2.18 -10.53
C VAL A 20 3.37 -3.42 -10.74
N SER A 21 3.74 -4.25 -11.70
CA SER A 21 3.15 -5.58 -11.85
C SER A 21 3.60 -6.49 -10.72
N HIS A 22 2.67 -7.27 -10.17
CA HIS A 22 2.93 -8.27 -9.13
C HIS A 22 3.09 -9.69 -9.69
N SER A 23 3.37 -9.86 -10.99
CA SER A 23 3.49 -11.19 -11.58
C SER A 23 4.57 -12.04 -10.87
N PRO A 24 4.24 -13.23 -10.33
CA PRO A 24 5.18 -14.12 -9.69
C PRO A 24 6.15 -14.77 -10.70
N LEU A 25 5.81 -14.76 -11.99
CA LEU A 25 6.60 -15.39 -13.05
C LEU A 25 8.05 -14.89 -13.10
N ILE A 26 8.31 -13.67 -12.64
CA ILE A 26 9.69 -13.15 -12.55
C ILE A 26 10.51 -13.94 -11.52
N ALA A 27 9.90 -14.46 -10.46
CA ALA A 27 10.60 -15.21 -9.40
C ALA A 27 10.70 -16.72 -9.66
N ILE A 28 9.72 -17.31 -10.35
CA ILE A 28 9.56 -18.77 -10.43
C ILE A 28 9.81 -19.37 -11.82
N ARG A 29 10.14 -18.59 -12.81
CA ARG A 29 10.37 -19.08 -14.17
C ARG A 29 11.74 -19.73 -14.35
N PRO A 30 11.87 -20.74 -15.21
CA PRO A 30 13.14 -21.44 -15.46
C PRO A 30 14.16 -20.62 -16.28
N LYS A 31 13.71 -19.61 -17.04
CA LYS A 31 14.53 -18.78 -17.91
C LYS A 31 14.10 -17.33 -17.86
N ALA A 32 15.07 -16.43 -17.69
CA ALA A 32 14.84 -15.00 -17.74
C ALA A 32 14.36 -14.54 -19.13
N PRO A 33 13.34 -13.67 -19.25
CA PRO A 33 13.00 -13.06 -20.52
C PRO A 33 14.08 -12.04 -20.93
N PRO A 34 14.18 -11.72 -22.23
CA PRO A 34 15.15 -10.72 -22.72
C PRO A 34 15.03 -9.35 -22.02
N GLN A 35 13.82 -8.98 -21.58
CA GLN A 35 13.52 -7.71 -20.97
C GLN A 35 13.85 -7.65 -19.46
N GLU A 36 14.33 -8.73 -18.84
CA GLU A 36 14.57 -8.76 -17.39
C GLU A 36 15.54 -7.69 -16.92
N ALA A 37 16.65 -7.52 -17.61
CA ALA A 37 17.66 -6.53 -17.25
C ALA A 37 17.08 -5.10 -17.24
N GLU A 38 16.24 -4.78 -18.23
CA GLU A 38 15.55 -3.50 -18.33
C GLU A 38 14.55 -3.31 -17.18
N ILE A 39 13.75 -4.34 -16.88
CA ILE A 39 12.79 -4.32 -15.76
C ILE A 39 13.52 -4.11 -14.42
N LEU A 40 14.62 -4.81 -14.20
CA LEU A 40 15.42 -4.66 -12.97
C LEU A 40 16.04 -3.27 -12.86
N ALA A 41 16.55 -2.71 -13.95
CA ALA A 41 17.07 -1.35 -13.98
C ALA A 41 16.00 -0.32 -13.63
N HIS A 42 14.77 -0.47 -14.13
CA HIS A 42 13.65 0.38 -13.75
C HIS A 42 13.28 0.23 -12.27
N CYS A 43 13.29 -0.99 -11.72
CA CYS A 43 13.06 -1.21 -10.30
C CYS A 43 14.13 -0.53 -9.43
N GLU A 44 15.40 -0.60 -9.83
CA GLU A 44 16.50 0.06 -9.12
C GLU A 44 16.38 1.59 -9.19
N ALA A 45 16.08 2.14 -10.36
CA ALA A 45 15.82 3.58 -10.52
C ALA A 45 14.66 4.07 -9.65
N PHE A 46 13.56 3.28 -9.57
CA PHE A 46 12.45 3.59 -8.69
C PHE A 46 12.85 3.50 -7.22
N ARG A 47 13.63 2.48 -6.83
CA ARG A 47 14.16 2.36 -5.45
C ARG A 47 14.96 3.59 -5.05
N ALA A 48 15.86 4.07 -5.91
CA ALA A 48 16.63 5.28 -5.65
C ALA A 48 15.74 6.51 -5.45
N GLN A 49 14.64 6.62 -6.20
CA GLN A 49 13.65 7.69 -6.01
C GLN A 49 12.95 7.58 -4.65
N VAL A 50 12.52 6.38 -4.24
CA VAL A 50 11.91 6.14 -2.91
C VAL A 50 12.88 6.47 -1.78
N GLU A 51 14.15 6.09 -1.92
CA GLU A 51 15.21 6.40 -0.95
C GLU A 51 15.45 7.92 -0.82
N ALA A 52 15.47 8.63 -1.93
CA ALA A 52 15.59 10.09 -1.94
C ALA A 52 14.35 10.77 -1.35
N PHE A 53 13.16 10.24 -1.63
CA PHE A 53 11.90 10.75 -1.14
C PHE A 53 11.75 10.55 0.39
N ARG A 54 12.27 9.45 0.94
CA ARG A 54 12.19 9.09 2.36
C ARG A 54 10.76 9.10 2.89
N PRO A 55 9.88 8.20 2.44
CA PRO A 55 8.50 8.18 2.90
C PRO A 55 8.43 7.89 4.40
N ASP A 56 7.50 8.56 5.09
CA ASP A 56 7.17 8.27 6.48
C ASP A 56 6.27 7.03 6.57
N ARG A 57 5.51 6.76 5.49
CA ARG A 57 4.69 5.56 5.31
C ARG A 57 4.42 5.30 3.83
N ILE A 58 4.08 4.06 3.51
CA ILE A 58 3.61 3.63 2.19
C ILE A 58 2.16 3.19 2.34
N LEU A 59 1.25 3.69 1.51
CA LEU A 59 -0.08 3.13 1.35
C LEU A 59 -0.05 2.21 0.13
N PHE A 60 -0.34 0.93 0.34
CA PHE A 60 -0.21 -0.09 -0.68
C PHE A 60 -1.57 -0.68 -1.06
N PHE A 61 -2.05 -0.34 -2.25
CA PHE A 61 -3.21 -1.02 -2.84
C PHE A 61 -2.81 -2.40 -3.34
N THR A 62 -3.48 -3.43 -2.88
CA THR A 62 -3.22 -4.81 -3.29
C THR A 62 -4.50 -5.54 -3.67
N ASN A 63 -4.37 -6.43 -4.64
CA ASN A 63 -5.41 -7.37 -5.06
C ASN A 63 -5.17 -8.77 -4.52
N ASN A 64 -4.56 -8.90 -3.38
CA ASN A 64 -4.12 -10.12 -2.72
C ASN A 64 -4.96 -11.38 -3.05
N HIS A 65 -4.31 -12.42 -3.59
CA HIS A 65 -4.97 -13.63 -4.09
C HIS A 65 -5.36 -14.57 -2.93
N PHE A 66 -6.52 -14.37 -2.32
CA PHE A 66 -7.06 -15.19 -1.23
C PHE A 66 -6.17 -15.32 0.03
N ALA A 67 -5.15 -14.48 0.20
CA ALA A 67 -4.35 -14.47 1.41
C ALA A 67 -5.16 -13.96 2.61
N GLY A 68 -5.58 -14.87 3.47
CA GLY A 68 -6.39 -14.55 4.65
C GLY A 68 -7.85 -14.19 4.34
N PHE A 69 -8.25 -14.17 3.06
CA PHE A 69 -9.62 -13.96 2.62
C PHE A 69 -10.12 -15.19 1.84
N HIS A 70 -11.34 -15.63 2.12
CA HIS A 70 -11.91 -16.87 1.57
C HIS A 70 -13.35 -16.63 1.12
N TYR A 71 -13.91 -17.54 0.34
CA TYR A 71 -15.31 -17.50 -0.07
C TYR A 71 -16.31 -17.47 1.10
N ALA A 72 -15.90 -17.92 2.29
CA ALA A 72 -16.70 -17.80 3.49
C ALA A 72 -16.73 -16.37 4.06
N ASN A 73 -15.72 -15.57 3.76
CA ASN A 73 -15.62 -14.16 4.19
C ASN A 73 -14.68 -13.39 3.25
N MET A 74 -15.27 -12.68 2.29
CA MET A 74 -14.55 -11.90 1.29
C MET A 74 -15.07 -10.46 1.28
N PRO A 75 -14.36 -9.51 1.91
CA PRO A 75 -14.74 -8.11 1.85
C PRO A 75 -14.46 -7.55 0.45
N ALA A 76 -15.27 -6.60 -0.01
CA ALA A 76 -15.02 -5.90 -1.25
C ALA A 76 -13.70 -5.12 -1.21
N TYR A 77 -13.36 -4.55 -0.04
CA TYR A 77 -12.07 -3.92 0.29
C TYR A 77 -11.85 -3.97 1.80
N CYS A 78 -10.58 -3.94 2.21
CA CYS A 78 -10.20 -4.13 3.60
C CYS A 78 -8.89 -3.38 3.91
N VAL A 79 -8.83 -2.72 5.07
CA VAL A 79 -7.60 -2.10 5.57
C VAL A 79 -6.98 -2.97 6.66
N GLY A 80 -5.67 -3.23 6.56
CA GLY A 80 -4.93 -3.95 7.59
C GLY A 80 -4.40 -3.01 8.67
N THR A 81 -4.60 -3.37 9.94
CA THR A 81 -4.00 -2.66 11.09
C THR A 81 -2.72 -3.33 11.58
N ARG A 82 -2.51 -4.58 11.21
CA ARG A 82 -1.26 -5.36 11.31
C ARG A 82 -1.17 -6.24 10.08
N ALA A 83 0.05 -6.55 9.63
CA ALA A 83 0.26 -7.40 8.48
C ALA A 83 1.53 -8.24 8.61
N PHE A 84 1.54 -9.40 7.92
CA PHE A 84 2.71 -10.22 7.77
C PHE A 84 2.71 -10.85 6.38
N ALA A 85 3.89 -10.96 5.80
CA ALA A 85 4.10 -11.67 4.55
C ALA A 85 4.22 -13.17 4.80
N VAL A 86 3.46 -13.96 4.07
CA VAL A 86 3.58 -15.43 4.08
C VAL A 86 4.42 -15.88 2.89
N PRO A 87 5.26 -16.92 3.05
CA PRO A 87 6.11 -17.39 1.96
C PRO A 87 5.24 -18.08 0.91
N ASP A 88 5.21 -17.51 -0.29
CA ASP A 88 4.63 -18.13 -1.47
C ASP A 88 5.38 -17.70 -2.73
N LEU A 89 5.44 -18.56 -3.73
CA LEU A 89 6.01 -18.28 -5.05
C LEU A 89 7.34 -17.51 -5.01
N GLY A 90 8.20 -17.81 -4.03
CA GLY A 90 9.49 -17.15 -3.85
C GLY A 90 9.43 -15.74 -3.22
N GLY A 91 8.29 -15.36 -2.63
CA GLY A 91 8.14 -14.12 -1.87
C GLY A 91 8.85 -14.19 -0.52
N ALA A 92 9.24 -13.02 0.00
CA ALA A 92 9.77 -12.89 1.35
C ALA A 92 8.67 -13.14 2.38
N ALA A 93 9.07 -13.62 3.56
CA ALA A 93 8.19 -13.86 4.70
C ALA A 93 8.62 -13.03 5.91
N GLY A 94 7.68 -12.68 6.78
CA GLY A 94 7.95 -11.97 8.02
C GLY A 94 6.91 -10.89 8.33
N GLU A 95 7.09 -10.24 9.47
CA GLU A 95 6.23 -9.11 9.88
C GLU A 95 6.49 -7.92 8.96
N ILE A 96 5.41 -7.22 8.61
CA ILE A 96 5.45 -5.95 7.89
C ILE A 96 5.08 -4.85 8.88
N PRO A 97 5.91 -3.80 9.06
CA PRO A 97 5.60 -2.73 10.00
C PRO A 97 4.38 -1.94 9.50
N VAL A 98 3.26 -2.06 10.19
CA VAL A 98 2.04 -1.30 9.91
C VAL A 98 1.88 -0.22 10.96
N PRO A 99 1.77 1.07 10.58
CA PRO A 99 1.45 2.15 11.50
C PRO A 99 -0.04 2.05 11.87
N SER A 100 -0.36 1.25 12.88
CA SER A 100 -1.75 0.90 13.23
C SER A 100 -2.63 2.12 13.50
N ALA A 101 -2.09 3.18 14.10
CA ALA A 101 -2.82 4.42 14.33
C ALA A 101 -3.23 5.09 13.02
N ASP A 102 -2.33 5.13 12.04
CA ASP A 102 -2.61 5.69 10.71
C ASP A 102 -3.61 4.83 9.93
N SER A 103 -3.53 3.50 10.08
CA SER A 103 -4.52 2.59 9.49
C SER A 103 -5.92 2.83 10.05
N ILE A 104 -6.03 3.03 11.36
CA ILE A 104 -7.29 3.37 12.03
C ILE A 104 -7.78 4.74 11.56
N ALA A 105 -6.92 5.74 11.50
CA ALA A 105 -7.28 7.08 11.01
C ALA A 105 -7.77 7.04 9.54
N LEU A 106 -7.16 6.22 8.68
CA LEU A 106 -7.65 5.98 7.32
C LEU A 106 -9.03 5.33 7.31
N ILE A 107 -9.28 4.33 8.17
CA ILE A 107 -10.58 3.67 8.28
C ILE A 107 -11.66 4.68 8.71
N GLU A 108 -11.38 5.49 9.72
CA GLU A 108 -12.30 6.54 10.22
C GLU A 108 -12.57 7.59 9.13
N HIS A 109 -11.54 8.03 8.41
CA HIS A 109 -11.71 8.93 7.27
C HIS A 109 -12.58 8.32 6.18
N LEU A 110 -12.33 7.07 5.77
CA LEU A 110 -13.16 6.38 4.77
C LEU A 110 -14.61 6.28 5.22
N ARG A 111 -14.87 5.99 6.50
CA ARG A 111 -16.23 5.95 7.05
C ARG A 111 -16.91 7.31 7.02
N SER A 112 -16.20 8.37 7.34
CA SER A 112 -16.72 9.75 7.24
C SER A 112 -17.10 10.15 5.82
N GLU A 113 -16.46 9.53 4.83
CA GLU A 113 -16.72 9.71 3.38
C GLU A 113 -17.80 8.73 2.85
N GLY A 114 -18.46 7.97 3.72
CA GLY A 114 -19.52 7.02 3.36
C GLY A 114 -19.01 5.68 2.80
N PHE A 115 -17.79 5.27 3.18
CA PHE A 115 -17.23 3.97 2.84
C PHE A 115 -17.06 3.11 4.09
N ASP A 116 -17.40 1.82 4.01
CA ASP A 116 -17.26 0.85 5.09
C ASP A 116 -16.22 -0.21 4.75
N PRO A 117 -14.90 0.07 4.93
CA PRO A 117 -13.88 -0.93 4.73
C PRO A 117 -14.01 -2.08 5.72
N GLY A 118 -13.74 -3.30 5.28
CA GLY A 118 -13.40 -4.37 6.19
C GLY A 118 -12.15 -3.98 6.98
N ILE A 119 -11.99 -4.53 8.18
CA ILE A 119 -10.81 -4.31 9.02
C ILE A 119 -10.14 -5.64 9.27
N SER A 120 -8.85 -5.75 8.94
CA SER A 120 -8.05 -6.90 9.29
C SER A 120 -7.05 -6.52 10.41
N TYR A 121 -7.22 -7.12 11.57
CA TYR A 121 -6.31 -6.95 12.69
C TYR A 121 -5.03 -7.79 12.56
N ARG A 122 -4.97 -8.66 11.54
CA ARG A 122 -3.81 -9.46 11.17
C ARG A 122 -3.92 -9.89 9.71
N MET A 123 -3.56 -9.02 8.79
CA MET A 123 -3.66 -9.28 7.36
C MET A 123 -2.49 -10.14 6.87
N SER A 124 -2.81 -11.27 6.23
CA SER A 124 -1.82 -12.09 5.52
C SER A 124 -1.59 -11.50 4.13
N LEU A 125 -0.34 -11.31 3.73
CA LEU A 125 0.05 -10.74 2.44
C LEU A 125 0.96 -11.72 1.69
N TYR A 126 0.61 -12.03 0.44
CA TYR A 126 1.34 -12.97 -0.42
C TYR A 126 2.30 -12.24 -1.36
N HIS A 127 2.83 -12.99 -2.34
CA HIS A 127 3.76 -12.48 -3.36
C HIS A 127 3.31 -11.17 -4.02
N ALA A 128 2.00 -10.94 -4.15
CA ALA A 128 1.46 -9.70 -4.73
C ALA A 128 1.88 -8.44 -3.97
N VAL A 129 2.33 -8.58 -2.73
CA VAL A 129 2.88 -7.48 -1.92
C VAL A 129 4.36 -7.70 -1.64
N SER A 130 4.76 -8.87 -1.14
CA SER A 130 6.14 -9.12 -0.70
C SER A 130 7.16 -8.99 -1.85
N GLN A 131 6.86 -9.49 -3.05
CA GLN A 131 7.78 -9.36 -4.19
C GLN A 131 7.95 -7.92 -4.68
N PRO A 132 6.86 -7.12 -4.91
CA PRO A 132 7.02 -5.70 -5.20
C PRO A 132 7.80 -4.93 -4.14
N LEU A 133 7.55 -5.17 -2.84
CA LEU A 133 8.28 -4.50 -1.77
C LEU A 133 9.80 -4.78 -1.87
N VAL A 134 10.19 -6.05 -1.98
CA VAL A 134 11.61 -6.41 -2.11
C VAL A 134 12.24 -5.76 -3.35
N ARG A 135 11.54 -5.72 -4.47
CA ARG A 135 12.07 -5.14 -5.72
C ARG A 135 12.17 -3.64 -5.68
N LEU A 136 11.12 -2.97 -5.20
CA LEU A 136 11.02 -1.51 -5.29
C LEU A 136 11.62 -0.77 -4.10
N ILE A 137 11.70 -1.42 -2.92
CA ILE A 137 12.23 -0.78 -1.72
C ILE A 137 13.30 -1.59 -0.98
N GLY A 138 13.62 -2.78 -1.48
CA GLY A 138 14.74 -3.60 -1.00
C GLY A 138 14.39 -4.63 0.07
N ALA A 139 13.33 -4.40 0.86
CA ALA A 139 12.87 -5.32 1.92
C ALA A 139 11.39 -5.11 2.23
N ILE A 140 10.75 -6.10 2.87
CA ILE A 140 9.33 -6.02 3.25
C ILE A 140 9.09 -5.13 4.49
N ASP A 141 10.11 -4.86 5.25
CA ASP A 141 10.08 -4.17 6.56
C ASP A 141 10.81 -2.82 6.56
N ARG A 142 11.25 -2.34 5.40
CA ARG A 142 12.07 -1.12 5.30
C ARG A 142 11.31 0.15 5.66
N TYR A 143 10.03 0.24 5.33
CA TYR A 143 9.17 1.40 5.60
C TYR A 143 7.84 0.94 6.19
N PRO A 144 7.21 1.77 7.05
CA PRO A 144 5.84 1.51 7.50
C PRO A 144 4.88 1.42 6.31
N LEU A 145 4.00 0.40 6.29
CA LEU A 145 3.10 0.12 5.18
C LEU A 145 1.66 -0.05 5.67
N ILE A 146 0.72 0.68 5.08
CA ILE A 146 -0.72 0.49 5.26
C ILE A 146 -1.24 -0.35 4.10
N PRO A 147 -1.61 -1.62 4.29
CA PRO A 147 -2.17 -2.43 3.23
C PRO A 147 -3.67 -2.15 3.07
N LEU A 148 -4.09 -1.81 1.85
CA LEU A 148 -5.48 -1.69 1.44
C LEU A 148 -5.78 -2.74 0.37
N PHE A 149 -6.48 -3.78 0.77
CA PHE A 149 -6.92 -4.86 -0.11
C PHE A 149 -8.16 -4.46 -0.89
N ILE A 150 -8.21 -4.86 -2.17
CA ILE A 150 -9.41 -4.76 -3.03
C ILE A 150 -9.65 -6.12 -3.65
N SER A 151 -10.88 -6.66 -3.51
CA SER A 151 -11.28 -7.93 -4.13
C SER A 151 -11.41 -7.76 -5.64
N VAL A 152 -10.71 -8.60 -6.41
CA VAL A 152 -10.74 -8.59 -7.88
C VAL A 152 -11.14 -9.95 -8.50
N PHE A 153 -11.28 -11.01 -7.67
CA PHE A 153 -11.54 -12.36 -8.16
C PHE A 153 -12.90 -12.92 -7.78
N THR A 154 -13.52 -12.43 -6.71
CA THR A 154 -14.72 -13.04 -6.14
C THR A 154 -15.97 -12.25 -6.49
N PRO A 155 -16.79 -12.70 -7.46
CA PRO A 155 -18.05 -12.05 -7.78
C PRO A 155 -19.05 -12.12 -6.61
N PRO A 156 -19.93 -11.08 -6.48
CA PRO A 156 -20.04 -9.90 -7.32
C PRO A 156 -18.90 -8.89 -7.05
N LEU A 157 -18.22 -8.47 -8.11
CA LEU A 157 -17.12 -7.51 -7.99
C LEU A 157 -17.63 -6.09 -7.73
N MET A 158 -16.84 -5.32 -7.01
CA MET A 158 -17.07 -3.90 -6.84
C MET A 158 -17.00 -3.18 -8.19
N ARG A 159 -17.91 -2.25 -8.46
CA ARG A 159 -17.91 -1.46 -9.70
C ARG A 159 -16.68 -0.54 -9.75
N PHE A 160 -16.08 -0.36 -10.90
CA PHE A 160 -14.92 0.53 -11.10
C PHE A 160 -15.15 1.95 -10.59
N GLN A 161 -16.37 2.49 -10.77
CA GLN A 161 -16.72 3.79 -10.20
C GLN A 161 -16.57 3.82 -8.68
N ARG A 162 -16.93 2.75 -7.97
CA ARG A 162 -16.77 2.68 -6.51
C ARG A 162 -15.29 2.63 -6.14
N SER A 163 -14.47 1.87 -6.87
CA SER A 163 -13.02 1.83 -6.66
C SER A 163 -12.39 3.21 -6.89
N ARG A 164 -12.82 3.94 -7.92
CA ARG A 164 -12.38 5.32 -8.18
C ARG A 164 -12.71 6.25 -7.01
N LEU A 165 -13.94 6.21 -6.51
CA LEU A 165 -14.38 7.05 -5.39
C LEU A 165 -13.60 6.73 -4.10
N ILE A 166 -13.30 5.45 -3.83
CA ILE A 166 -12.42 5.06 -2.71
C ILE A 166 -11.02 5.65 -2.92
N GLY A 167 -10.46 5.57 -4.14
CA GLY A 167 -9.17 6.16 -4.46
C GLY A 167 -9.14 7.68 -4.24
N GLU A 168 -10.22 8.39 -4.59
CA GLU A 168 -10.37 9.83 -4.33
C GLU A 168 -10.44 10.15 -2.83
N ALA A 169 -11.18 9.37 -2.04
CA ALA A 169 -11.24 9.53 -0.59
C ALA A 169 -9.86 9.29 0.06
N VAL A 170 -9.17 8.22 -0.36
CA VAL A 170 -7.78 7.95 0.06
C VAL A 170 -6.85 9.10 -0.34
N GLY A 171 -6.99 9.64 -1.55
CA GLY A 171 -6.21 10.78 -2.03
C GLY A 171 -6.40 12.02 -1.15
N ARG A 172 -7.63 12.31 -0.68
CA ARG A 172 -7.90 13.40 0.27
C ARG A 172 -7.21 13.18 1.62
N TRP A 173 -7.23 11.94 2.13
CA TRP A 173 -6.52 11.58 3.36
C TRP A 173 -5.00 11.77 3.24
N ILE A 174 -4.41 11.35 2.11
CA ILE A 174 -2.99 11.55 1.83
C ILE A 174 -2.67 13.05 1.74
N ALA A 175 -3.49 13.83 1.05
CA ALA A 175 -3.29 15.28 0.91
C ALA A 175 -3.36 16.00 2.26
N ALA A 176 -4.28 15.61 3.14
CA ALA A 176 -4.35 16.13 4.50
C ALA A 176 -3.08 15.78 5.31
N GLY A 177 -2.58 14.54 5.18
CA GLY A 177 -1.31 14.12 5.77
C GLY A 177 -0.13 14.92 5.24
N ALA A 178 -0.06 15.16 3.92
CA ALA A 178 0.98 15.97 3.30
C ALA A 178 0.96 17.42 3.79
N ALA A 179 -0.22 18.01 3.98
CA ALA A 179 -0.37 19.34 4.59
C ALA A 179 0.10 19.38 6.06
N ALA A 180 0.02 18.24 6.76
CA ALA A 180 0.54 18.07 8.13
C ALA A 180 2.02 17.62 8.18
N GLY A 181 2.70 17.51 7.04
CA GLY A 181 4.12 17.16 6.96
C GLY A 181 4.43 15.67 6.79
N THR A 182 3.44 14.82 6.54
CA THR A 182 3.62 13.37 6.35
C THR A 182 3.82 13.02 4.87
N ARG A 183 4.94 12.42 4.52
CA ARG A 183 5.26 11.91 3.17
C ARG A 183 4.67 10.52 2.99
N THR A 184 3.75 10.38 2.03
CA THR A 184 3.11 9.10 1.70
C THR A 184 3.37 8.74 0.25
#